data_a1b1c4d130ab15f28d9775ae5ff0660a
#
_entry.id   a1b1c4d130ab15f28d9775ae5ff0660a
#
_cell.length_a   1.000
_cell.length_b   1.000
_cell.length_c   1.000
_cell.angle_alpha   90.00
_cell.angle_beta   90.00
_cell.angle_gamma   90.00
#
_symmetry.space_group_name_H-M   'P 1'
#
loop_
_entity.id
_entity.type
_entity.pdbx_description
1 polymer ?
#
loop_
_entity_poly.entity_id
_entity_poly.type
_entity_poly.pdbx_seq_one_letter_code
_entity_poly.pdbx_strand_id
1 'polypeptide(L)' 'MTQHRFELRGEFVELHALLKLLALASSGGAAKAMIAAGEVSVDGQTETRKACKIRAGQVVRVGEDEVRVE' A
#
# COMPACT_ATOMS: atom_id res chain seq x y z
N MET A 1 0.59 -11.16 12.27
CA MET A 1 0.81 -10.31 11.09
C MET A 1 0.45 -11.07 9.83
N THR A 2 -0.40 -10.50 9.00
CA THR A 2 -0.82 -11.11 7.75
C THR A 2 0.08 -10.62 6.62
N GLN A 3 0.63 -11.56 5.87
CA GLN A 3 1.51 -11.22 4.77
C GLN A 3 0.81 -11.42 3.43
N HIS A 4 0.98 -10.46 2.54
CA HIS A 4 0.43 -10.51 1.20
C HIS A 4 1.55 -10.33 0.18
N ARG A 5 1.33 -10.83 -1.01
CA ARG A 5 2.25 -10.64 -2.13
C ARG A 5 1.46 -10.01 -3.26
N PHE A 6 2.03 -9.01 -3.87
CA PHE A 6 1.40 -8.33 -4.99
C PHE A 6 2.37 -8.33 -6.17
N GLU A 7 1.97 -8.96 -7.26
CA GLU A 7 2.78 -9.02 -8.48
C GLU A 7 2.42 -7.87 -9.39
N LEU A 8 3.41 -7.01 -9.67
CA LEU A 8 3.20 -5.87 -10.55
C LEU A 8 3.00 -6.31 -11.99
N ARG A 9 2.12 -5.60 -12.69
CA ARG A 9 1.90 -5.80 -14.11
C ARG A 9 2.46 -4.66 -14.95
N GLY A 10 3.25 -3.78 -14.34
CA GLY A 10 3.87 -2.64 -14.97
C GLY A 10 5.03 -2.20 -14.11
N GLU A 11 5.40 -0.95 -14.25
CA GLU A 11 6.55 -0.42 -13.52
C GLU A 11 6.23 -0.07 -12.08
N PHE A 12 4.97 0.24 -11.77
CA PHE A 12 4.57 0.64 -10.43
C PHE A 12 3.06 0.47 -10.25
N VAL A 13 2.63 0.56 -8.99
CA VAL A 13 1.23 0.69 -8.63
C VAL A 13 1.11 1.86 -7.66
N GLU A 14 0.06 2.65 -7.75
CA GLU A 14 -0.17 3.73 -6.80
C GLU A 14 -0.60 3.16 -5.45
N LEU A 15 -0.11 3.77 -4.37
CA LEU A 15 -0.32 3.25 -3.02
C LEU A 15 -1.80 3.04 -2.69
N HIS A 16 -2.65 4.03 -2.96
CA HIS A 16 -4.08 3.89 -2.65
C HIS A 16 -4.73 2.76 -3.47
N ALA A 17 -4.30 2.58 -4.70
CA ALA A 17 -4.83 1.52 -5.55
C ALA A 17 -4.41 0.14 -5.03
N LEU A 18 -3.18 0.02 -4.56
CA LEU A 18 -2.69 -1.23 -3.98
C LEU A 18 -3.53 -1.66 -2.78
N LEU A 19 -3.82 -0.72 -1.88
CA LEU A 19 -4.62 -1.02 -0.70
C LEU A 19 -6.03 -1.47 -1.06
N LYS A 20 -6.62 -0.86 -2.08
CA LYS A 20 -7.95 -1.22 -2.54
C LYS A 20 -7.94 -2.60 -3.20
N LEU A 21 -6.96 -2.87 -4.06
CA LEU A 21 -6.86 -4.14 -4.77
C LEU A 21 -6.73 -5.34 -3.82
N LEU A 22 -6.04 -5.14 -2.69
CA LEU A 22 -5.84 -6.20 -1.70
C LEU A 22 -6.92 -6.21 -0.63
N ALA A 23 -7.95 -5.39 -0.80
CA ALA A 23 -9.05 -5.27 0.17
C ALA A 23 -8.59 -4.85 1.57
N LEU A 24 -7.44 -4.21 1.67
CA LEU A 24 -6.97 -3.61 2.92
C LEU A 24 -7.70 -2.30 3.20
N ALA A 25 -8.31 -1.74 2.17
CA ALA A 25 -9.21 -0.60 2.29
C ALA A 25 -10.48 -0.95 1.51
N SER A 26 -11.62 -0.52 2.04
CA SER A 26 -12.93 -0.86 1.43
C SER A 26 -13.21 -0.09 0.14
N SER A 27 -12.51 1.00 -0.08
CA SER A 27 -12.68 1.85 -1.27
C SER A 27 -11.43 2.68 -1.50
N GLY A 28 -11.34 3.32 -2.67
CA GLY A 28 -10.25 4.25 -2.93
C GLY A 28 -10.25 5.43 -1.97
N GLY A 29 -11.43 5.93 -1.62
CA GLY A 29 -11.56 7.01 -0.64
C GLY A 29 -11.07 6.60 0.75
N ALA A 30 -11.42 5.38 1.18
CA ALA A 30 -10.95 4.85 2.45
C ALA A 30 -9.44 4.70 2.45
N ALA A 31 -8.87 4.20 1.33
CA ALA A 31 -7.43 4.06 1.20
C ALA A 31 -6.71 5.41 1.32
N LYS A 32 -7.22 6.42 0.64
CA LYS A 32 -6.65 7.76 0.69
C LYS A 32 -6.69 8.34 2.10
N ALA A 33 -7.80 8.11 2.83
CA ALA A 33 -7.92 8.58 4.20
C ALA A 33 -6.92 7.89 5.12
N MET A 34 -6.72 6.59 4.98
CA MET A 34 -5.75 5.84 5.76
C MET A 34 -4.33 6.35 5.53
N ILE A 35 -3.98 6.61 4.29
CA ILE A 35 -2.66 7.13 3.94
C ILE A 35 -2.45 8.51 4.53
N ALA A 36 -3.43 9.40 4.37
CA ALA A 36 -3.34 10.76 4.90
C ALA A 36 -3.24 10.79 6.42
N ALA A 37 -3.85 9.81 7.09
CA ALA A 37 -3.80 9.71 8.55
C ALA A 37 -2.48 9.14 9.08
N GLY A 38 -1.56 8.75 8.20
CA GLY A 38 -0.28 8.21 8.62
C GLY A 38 -0.32 6.75 9.04
N GLU A 39 -1.35 6.01 8.61
CA GLU A 39 -1.52 4.60 9.00
C GLU A 39 -0.76 3.64 8.09
N VAL A 40 -0.12 4.14 7.06
CA VAL A 40 0.55 3.33 6.04
C VAL A 40 2.04 3.66 6.00
N SER A 41 2.88 2.64 5.96
CA SER A 41 4.32 2.83 5.79
C SER A 41 4.81 2.09 4.56
N VAL A 42 5.88 2.61 3.96
CA VAL A 42 6.56 2.01 2.82
C VAL A 42 8.02 1.86 3.18
N ASP A 43 8.53 0.65 3.12
CA ASP A 43 9.92 0.33 3.51
C ASP A 43 10.28 0.87 4.89
N GLY A 44 9.33 0.78 5.83
CA GLY A 44 9.54 1.18 7.20
C GLY A 44 9.33 2.66 7.50
N GLN A 45 8.96 3.46 6.50
CA GLN A 45 8.74 4.89 6.68
C GLN A 45 7.29 5.24 6.40
N THR A 46 6.70 6.05 7.28
CA THR A 46 5.32 6.51 7.09
C THR A 46 5.20 7.27 5.76
N GLU A 47 4.21 6.89 4.97
CA GLU A 47 3.94 7.52 3.70
C GLU A 47 2.57 8.17 3.72
N THR A 48 2.51 9.47 3.43
CA THR A 48 1.23 10.21 3.43
C THR A 48 0.76 10.62 2.05
N ARG A 49 1.56 10.35 1.02
CA ARG A 49 1.18 10.65 -0.36
C ARG A 49 0.35 9.51 -0.93
N LYS A 50 -0.93 9.77 -1.19
CA LYS A 50 -1.88 8.76 -1.65
C LYS A 50 -1.51 8.15 -3.01
N ALA A 51 -0.89 8.93 -3.87
CA ALA A 51 -0.49 8.49 -5.21
C ALA A 51 1.00 8.11 -5.27
N CYS A 52 1.62 7.82 -4.14
CA CYS A 52 3.00 7.36 -4.12
C CYS A 52 3.16 6.11 -4.99
N LYS A 53 4.14 6.12 -5.86
CA LYS A 53 4.38 5.00 -6.78
C LYS A 53 5.16 3.90 -6.07
N ILE A 54 4.54 2.74 -5.97
CA ILE A 54 5.15 1.57 -5.33
C ILE A 54 5.70 0.66 -6.42
N ARG A 55 6.96 0.28 -6.29
CA ARG A 55 7.67 -0.53 -7.27
C ARG A 55 8.04 -1.89 -6.68
N ALA A 56 8.45 -2.80 -7.56
CA ALA A 56 8.89 -4.12 -7.13
C ALA A 56 10.04 -4.01 -6.12
N GLY A 57 10.01 -4.83 -5.12
CA GLY A 57 11.02 -4.84 -4.06
C GLY A 57 10.64 -4.01 -2.85
N GLN A 58 9.57 -3.23 -2.93
CA GLN A 58 9.13 -2.43 -1.79
C GLN A 58 8.13 -3.20 -0.93
N VAL A 59 8.10 -2.86 0.35
CA VAL A 59 7.20 -3.48 1.33
C VAL A 59 6.29 -2.40 1.91
N VAL A 60 4.99 -2.62 1.79
CA VAL A 60 3.98 -1.71 2.32
C VAL A 60 3.37 -2.35 3.56
N ARG A 61 3.23 -1.56 4.62
CA ARG A 61 2.63 -2.05 5.86
C ARG A 61 1.46 -1.18 6.29
N VAL A 62 0.34 -1.84 6.62
CA VAL A 62 -0.87 -1.19 7.10
C VAL A 62 -1.36 -1.99 8.31
N GLY A 63 -1.29 -1.39 9.50
CA GLY A 63 -1.68 -2.12 10.71
C GLY A 63 -0.84 -3.39 10.86
N GLU A 64 -1.52 -4.52 10.88
CA GLU A 64 -0.85 -5.82 11.00
C GLU A 64 -0.67 -6.52 9.65
N ASP A 65 -1.04 -5.86 8.57
CA ASP A 65 -0.88 -6.40 7.22
C ASP A 65 0.42 -5.88 6.59
N GLU A 66 1.13 -6.78 5.93
CA GLU A 66 2.34 -6.45 5.21
C GLU A 66 2.21 -6.92 3.78
N VAL A 67 2.53 -6.04 2.83
CA VAL A 67 2.44 -6.35 1.40
C VAL A 67 3.83 -6.28 0.80
N ARG A 68 4.28 -7.37 0.23
CA ARG A 68 5.52 -7.40 -0.54
C ARG A 68 5.18 -7.24 -2.01
N VAL A 69 5.72 -6.22 -2.64
CA VAL A 69 5.49 -5.94 -4.06
C VAL A 69 6.61 -6.59 -4.87
N GLU A 70 6.22 -7.37 -5.88
CA GLU A 70 7.16 -8.13 -6.70
C GLU A 70 7.03 -7.84 -8.18
#